data_efda14274bdc2d6ac9e873ceacf85ebc
#
_entry.id   efda14274bdc2d6ac9e873ceacf85ebc
#
_cell.length_a   1.000
_cell.length_b   1.000
_cell.length_c   1.000
_cell.angle_alpha   90.00
_cell.angle_beta   90.00
_cell.angle_gamma   90.00
#
_symmetry.space_group_name_H-M   'P 1'
#
loop_
_entity.id
_entity.type
_entity.pdbx_description
1 polymer ?
#
loop_
_entity_poly.entity_id
_entity_poly.type
_entity_poly.pdbx_seq_one_letter_code
_entity_poly.pdbx_strand_id
1 'polypeptide(L)' 'MKNRIRVLRAEKDWTQAQLASKIGVSRQAIVAVENGKYDPALPLAFRIARAFEKTVEEVFIWEE' A
#
# COMPACT_ATOMS: atom_id res chain seq x y z
N MET A 1 5.06 -9.92 -0.31
CA MET A 1 3.60 -10.19 -0.19
C MET A 1 2.87 -9.58 -1.36
N LYS A 2 1.96 -10.32 -1.96
CA LYS A 2 1.12 -9.80 -3.05
C LYS A 2 0.15 -8.76 -2.51
N ASN A 3 -0.15 -7.78 -3.33
CA ASN A 3 -1.04 -6.70 -2.93
C ASN A 3 -1.70 -6.07 -4.16
N ARG A 4 -2.69 -5.22 -3.91
CA ARG A 4 -3.46 -4.52 -4.92
C ARG A 4 -3.20 -3.02 -4.93
N ILE A 5 -2.07 -2.60 -4.36
CA ILE A 5 -1.76 -1.16 -4.22
C ILE A 5 -1.78 -0.45 -5.57
N ARG A 6 -1.14 -1.04 -6.59
CA ARG A 6 -1.08 -0.41 -7.92
C ARG A 6 -2.47 -0.20 -8.51
N VAL A 7 -3.33 -1.21 -8.41
CA VAL A 7 -4.71 -1.13 -8.92
C VAL A 7 -5.48 -0.06 -8.17
N LEU A 8 -5.37 -0.07 -6.83
CA LEU A 8 -6.10 0.89 -6.00
C LEU A 8 -5.60 2.32 -6.24
N ARG A 9 -4.29 2.51 -6.43
CA ARG A 9 -3.75 3.82 -6.80
C ARG A 9 -4.31 4.29 -8.14
N ALA A 10 -4.35 3.39 -9.12
CA ALA A 10 -4.87 3.73 -10.44
C ALA A 10 -6.33 4.18 -10.35
N GLU A 11 -7.13 3.52 -9.52
CA GLU A 11 -8.52 3.90 -9.31
C GLU A 11 -8.67 5.30 -8.71
N LYS A 12 -7.69 5.72 -7.93
CA LYS A 12 -7.68 7.05 -7.29
C LYS A 12 -6.88 8.09 -8.07
N ASP A 13 -6.23 7.69 -9.14
CA ASP A 13 -5.30 8.55 -9.90
C ASP A 13 -4.14 9.05 -9.03
N TRP A 14 -3.67 8.23 -8.11
CA TRP A 14 -2.55 8.57 -7.24
C TRP A 14 -1.24 8.00 -7.75
N THR A 15 -0.18 8.81 -7.71
CA THR A 15 1.18 8.32 -7.90
C THR A 15 1.67 7.66 -6.62
N GLN A 16 2.77 6.92 -6.71
CA GLN A 16 3.42 6.35 -5.52
C GLN A 16 3.80 7.45 -4.53
N ALA A 17 4.32 8.58 -5.05
CA ALA A 17 4.70 9.71 -4.22
C ALA A 17 3.49 10.31 -3.49
N GLN A 18 2.36 10.41 -4.17
CA GLN A 18 1.15 10.94 -3.55
C GLN A 18 0.64 10.02 -2.44
N LEU A 19 0.63 8.71 -2.66
CA LEU A 19 0.25 7.77 -1.62
C LEU A 19 1.20 7.87 -0.43
N ALA A 20 2.50 7.89 -0.69
CA ALA A 20 3.51 8.01 0.37
C ALA A 20 3.30 9.27 1.20
N SER A 21 3.04 10.40 0.54
CA SER A 21 2.78 11.66 1.23
C SER A 21 1.53 11.58 2.12
N LYS A 22 0.47 10.95 1.62
CA LYS A 22 -0.79 10.83 2.37
C LYS A 22 -0.63 10.06 3.67
N ILE A 23 0.25 9.08 3.70
CA ILE A 23 0.42 8.24 4.89
C ILE A 23 1.69 8.54 5.67
N GLY A 24 2.48 9.53 5.20
CA GLY A 24 3.64 10.02 5.95
C GLY A 24 4.85 9.10 5.91
N VAL A 25 5.09 8.43 4.79
CA VAL A 25 6.28 7.57 4.61
C VAL A 25 7.02 7.99 3.34
N SER A 26 8.22 7.44 3.13
CA SER A 26 8.98 7.75 1.93
C SER A 26 8.39 7.05 0.70
N ARG A 27 8.66 7.61 -0.47
CA ARG A 27 8.26 6.97 -1.73
C ARG A 27 8.90 5.60 -1.87
N GLN A 28 10.17 5.46 -1.46
CA GLN A 28 10.88 4.18 -1.52
C GLN A 28 10.19 3.10 -0.70
N ALA A 29 9.61 3.47 0.44
CA ALA A 29 8.86 2.51 1.25
C ALA A 29 7.64 1.97 0.48
N ILE A 30 6.92 2.86 -0.20
CA ILE A 30 5.77 2.44 -1.01
C ILE A 30 6.22 1.57 -2.19
N VAL A 31 7.31 1.95 -2.87
CA VAL A 31 7.84 1.15 -3.98
C VAL A 31 8.17 -0.27 -3.52
N ALA A 32 8.87 -0.40 -2.39
CA ALA A 32 9.28 -1.71 -1.87
C ALA A 32 8.08 -2.58 -1.49
N VAL A 33 7.06 -1.98 -0.85
CA VAL A 33 5.84 -2.71 -0.47
C VAL A 33 5.06 -3.11 -1.72
N GLU A 34 4.87 -2.19 -2.65
CA GLU A 34 4.08 -2.43 -3.86
C GLU A 34 4.71 -3.53 -4.72
N ASN A 35 6.04 -3.57 -4.79
CA ASN A 35 6.76 -4.60 -5.56
C ASN A 35 6.80 -5.97 -4.88
N GLY A 36 6.30 -6.07 -3.64
CA GLY A 36 6.32 -7.32 -2.90
C GLY A 36 7.65 -7.70 -2.30
N LYS A 37 8.63 -6.79 -2.35
CA LYS A 37 9.98 -7.05 -1.79
C LYS A 37 10.02 -6.85 -0.29
N TYR A 38 9.05 -6.16 0.26
CA TYR A 38 9.02 -5.79 1.66
C TYR A 38 7.61 -5.96 2.18
N ASP A 39 7.46 -6.76 3.23
CA ASP A 39 6.18 -6.93 3.88
C ASP A 39 6.03 -5.83 4.93
N PRO A 40 5.01 -4.99 4.84
CA PRO A 40 4.89 -3.88 5.78
C PRO A 40 4.57 -4.39 7.19
N ALA A 41 5.11 -3.68 8.19
CA ALA A 41 4.68 -3.90 9.56
C ALA A 41 3.18 -3.59 9.65
N LEU A 42 2.51 -4.18 10.62
CA LEU A 42 1.06 -4.06 10.74
C LEU A 42 0.57 -2.61 10.79
N PRO A 43 1.22 -1.69 11.53
CA PRO A 43 0.77 -0.29 11.50
C PRO A 43 0.81 0.34 10.12
N LEU A 44 1.84 0.05 9.33
CA LEU A 44 1.95 0.56 7.97
C LEU A 44 0.88 -0.05 7.07
N ALA A 45 0.62 -1.35 7.22
CA ALA A 45 -0.42 -2.02 6.45
C ALA A 45 -1.79 -1.38 6.70
N PHE A 46 -2.11 -1.08 7.96
CA PHE A 46 -3.35 -0.39 8.30
C PHE A 46 -3.43 1.01 7.71
N ARG A 47 -2.32 1.77 7.74
CA ARG A 47 -2.29 3.12 7.17
C ARG A 47 -2.55 3.09 5.67
N ILE A 48 -1.94 2.14 4.97
CA ILE A 48 -2.15 1.99 3.53
C ILE A 48 -3.61 1.66 3.25
N ALA A 49 -4.15 0.68 3.97
CA ALA A 49 -5.54 0.27 3.77
C ALA A 49 -6.50 1.43 4.03
N ARG A 50 -6.30 2.17 5.10
CA ARG A 50 -7.15 3.33 5.44
C ARG A 50 -7.09 4.43 4.39
N ALA A 51 -5.91 4.65 3.78
CA ALA A 51 -5.78 5.64 2.72
C ALA A 51 -6.70 5.31 1.54
N PHE A 52 -6.93 4.03 1.28
CA PHE A 52 -7.83 3.57 0.23
C PHE A 52 -9.25 3.32 0.72
N GLU A 53 -9.53 3.56 2.00
CA GLU A 53 -10.83 3.25 2.61
C GLU A 53 -11.20 1.78 2.47
N LYS A 54 -10.20 0.91 2.64
CA LYS A 54 -10.31 -0.54 2.52
C LYS A 54 -9.80 -1.21 3.79
N THR A 55 -10.10 -2.49 3.91
CA THR A 55 -9.49 -3.31 4.97
C THR A 55 -8.12 -3.78 4.53
N VAL A 56 -7.31 -4.23 5.47
CA VAL A 56 -5.99 -4.79 5.15
C VAL A 56 -6.13 -5.97 4.20
N GLU A 57 -7.12 -6.83 4.40
CA GLU A 57 -7.35 -8.01 3.56
C GLU A 57 -7.78 -7.64 2.14
N GLU A 58 -8.35 -6.46 1.95
CA GLU A 58 -8.73 -5.99 0.61
C GLU A 58 -7.53 -5.43 -0.16
N VAL A 59 -6.46 -5.07 0.55
CA VAL A 59 -5.25 -4.50 -0.06
C VAL A 59 -4.16 -5.55 -0.20
N PHE A 60 -3.93 -6.35 0.83
CA PHE A 60 -2.85 -7.33 0.89
C PHE A 60 -3.42 -8.74 0.78
N ILE A 61 -2.78 -9.56 -0.07
CA ILE A 61 -3.22 -10.92 -0.33
C ILE A 61 -2.32 -11.86 0.45
N TRP A 62 -2.90 -12.56 1.44
CA TRP A 62 -2.18 -13.57 2.20
C TRP A 62 -2.27 -14.89 1.46
N GLU A 63 -1.11 -15.49 1.22
CA GLU A 63 -1.01 -16.80 0.60
C GLU A 63 -0.23 -17.73 1.52
N GLU A 64 -0.78 -18.90 1.77
CA GLU A 64 -0.12 -19.92 2.60
C GLU A 64 0.76 -20.83 1.76
#